data_f47d6552616863ffc9abd07ecde86d2f
#
_entry.id   f47d6552616863ffc9abd07ecde86d2f
#
_cell.length_a   1.000
_cell.length_b   1.000
_cell.length_c   1.000
_cell.angle_alpha   90.00
_cell.angle_beta   90.00
_cell.angle_gamma   90.00
#
_symmetry.space_group_name_H-M   'P 1'
#
loop_
_entity.id
_entity.type
_entity.pdbx_description
1 polymer ?
#
loop_
_entity_poly.entity_id
_entity_poly.type
_entity_poly.pdbx_seq_one_letter_code
_entity_poly.pdbx_strand_id
1 'polypeptide(L)'
;LALSTALQVVHALPEPQYFLQPRQLFPVWPQWRPELAIALFASTMVLLFLPKLLSIILIWCKGSKEYGGFCRVTLSLLLEVLFSVLLAPVRMLFHTVFVVSAFLGWEVVWNSPQRDDDSTPWSEAFMRHGSQLLLGLVWAVGMAWLDLRFLFWLAPIVFSLILSPFVSVISSRSTVGLRTKRWKLFLIPEEYSPPQVLVDTDTYLEQNRKRTLDDGF
;
A
#
# COMPACT_ATOMS: atom_id res chain seq x y z
N LEU A 1 -1.10 -5.15 14.86
CA LEU A 1 -0.38 -4.07 15.55
C LEU A 1 -0.83 -3.96 17.00
N ALA A 2 -2.07 -3.53 17.30
CA ALA A 2 -2.56 -3.36 18.68
C ALA A 2 -2.40 -4.64 19.52
N LEU A 3 -2.76 -5.79 18.96
CA LEU A 3 -2.63 -7.08 19.65
C LEU A 3 -1.16 -7.45 19.92
N SER A 4 -0.27 -7.25 18.94
CA SER A 4 1.15 -7.55 19.12
C SER A 4 1.81 -6.61 20.13
N THR A 5 1.42 -5.34 20.14
CA THR A 5 1.87 -4.38 21.16
C THR A 5 1.34 -4.73 22.54
N ALA A 6 0.06 -5.09 22.65
CA ALA A 6 -0.53 -5.53 23.89
C ALA A 6 0.16 -6.79 24.44
N LEU A 7 0.48 -7.76 23.57
CA LEU A 7 1.25 -8.95 23.94
C LEU A 7 2.66 -8.58 24.45
N GLN A 8 3.37 -7.65 23.81
CA GLN A 8 4.67 -7.20 24.27
C GLN A 8 4.60 -6.49 25.63
N VAL A 9 3.59 -5.65 25.84
CA VAL A 9 3.36 -5.00 27.15
C VAL A 9 3.03 -6.05 28.21
N VAL A 10 2.20 -7.04 27.89
CA VAL A 10 1.87 -8.15 28.81
C VAL A 10 3.10 -9.00 29.12
N HIS A 11 3.99 -9.24 28.14
CA HIS A 11 5.23 -9.98 28.37
C HIS A 11 6.30 -9.17 29.12
N ALA A 12 6.25 -7.85 29.08
CA ALA A 12 7.17 -6.98 29.81
C ALA A 12 6.77 -6.78 31.28
N LEU A 13 5.51 -7.03 31.64
CA LEU A 13 4.96 -6.73 32.97
C LEU A 13 5.02 -7.87 34.00
N PRO A 14 4.85 -9.16 33.69
CA PRO A 14 5.05 -10.24 34.66
C PRO A 14 6.16 -11.20 34.24
N GLU A 15 6.95 -11.66 35.22
CA GLU A 15 7.77 -12.84 35.04
C GLU A 15 6.87 -14.03 34.66
N PRO A 16 7.22 -14.83 33.65
CA PRO A 16 6.43 -15.96 33.23
C PRO A 16 6.33 -16.98 34.36
N GLN A 17 5.13 -17.15 34.90
CA GLN A 17 4.86 -18.15 35.94
C GLN A 17 4.77 -19.54 35.27
N TYR A 18 5.81 -20.33 35.43
CA TYR A 18 5.87 -21.70 34.92
C TYR A 18 5.07 -22.68 35.77
N PHE A 19 4.74 -22.34 37.00
CA PHE A 19 3.98 -23.15 37.93
C PHE A 19 2.62 -22.50 38.19
N LEU A 20 1.57 -23.07 37.61
CA LEU A 20 0.19 -22.54 37.68
C LEU A 20 -0.58 -23.02 38.91
N GLN A 21 -0.09 -24.07 39.60
CA GLN A 21 -0.75 -24.66 40.76
C GLN A 21 0.26 -24.85 41.92
N PRO A 22 -0.17 -24.64 43.18
CA PRO A 22 0.64 -24.99 44.35
C PRO A 22 0.91 -26.49 44.36
N ARG A 23 2.18 -26.91 44.47
CA ARG A 23 2.67 -28.29 44.43
C ARG A 23 2.73 -28.94 43.03
N GLN A 24 2.75 -28.16 41.98
CA GLN A 24 3.02 -28.67 40.64
C GLN A 24 4.48 -29.15 40.53
N LEU A 25 4.69 -30.42 40.18
CA LEU A 25 6.03 -31.03 40.11
C LEU A 25 6.77 -30.69 38.81
N PHE A 26 6.05 -30.36 37.76
CA PHE A 26 6.62 -30.07 36.46
C PHE A 26 6.17 -28.68 35.98
N PRO A 27 7.10 -27.86 35.39
CA PRO A 27 6.74 -26.59 34.81
C PRO A 27 5.90 -26.76 33.55
N VAL A 28 4.88 -25.90 33.36
CA VAL A 28 4.14 -25.82 32.09
C VAL A 28 4.89 -24.88 31.17
N TRP A 29 5.61 -25.46 30.22
CA TRP A 29 6.32 -24.67 29.23
C TRP A 29 5.34 -24.17 28.15
N PRO A 30 5.40 -22.88 27.73
CA PRO A 30 4.66 -22.41 26.58
C PRO A 30 5.04 -23.24 25.35
N GLN A 31 4.08 -23.85 24.71
CA GLN A 31 4.34 -24.60 23.49
C GLN A 31 4.58 -23.63 22.33
N TRP A 32 5.82 -23.38 22.01
CA TRP A 32 6.23 -22.62 20.85
C TRP A 32 6.15 -23.48 19.60
N ARG A 33 5.24 -23.13 18.65
CA ARG A 33 5.05 -23.85 17.38
C ARG A 33 5.32 -22.90 16.21
N PRO A 34 6.56 -22.52 15.96
CA PRO A 34 6.93 -21.57 14.90
C PRO A 34 6.60 -22.11 13.50
N GLU A 35 6.58 -23.44 13.31
CA GLU A 35 6.28 -24.06 12.03
C GLU A 35 4.86 -23.74 11.54
N LEU A 36 3.88 -23.66 12.42
CA LEU A 36 2.52 -23.30 12.06
C LEU A 36 2.41 -21.81 11.65
N ALA A 37 3.12 -20.95 12.36
CA ALA A 37 3.19 -19.53 12.01
C ALA A 37 3.90 -19.30 10.67
N ILE A 38 5.00 -20.02 10.43
CA ILE A 38 5.75 -19.98 9.17
C ILE A 38 4.90 -20.55 8.02
N ALA A 39 4.21 -21.67 8.24
CA ALA A 39 3.34 -22.27 7.23
C ALA A 39 2.18 -21.34 6.86
N LEU A 40 1.54 -20.68 7.85
CA LEU A 40 0.49 -19.70 7.61
C LEU A 40 1.04 -18.49 6.84
N PHE A 41 2.19 -17.97 7.24
CA PHE A 41 2.83 -16.86 6.55
C PHE A 41 3.19 -17.23 5.11
N ALA A 42 3.82 -18.39 4.89
CA ALA A 42 4.20 -18.87 3.56
C ALA A 42 2.98 -19.08 2.66
N SER A 43 1.92 -19.72 3.15
CA SER A 43 0.69 -19.91 2.37
C SER A 43 0.03 -18.57 2.01
N THR A 44 0.01 -17.62 2.94
CA THR A 44 -0.51 -16.27 2.67
C THR A 44 0.33 -15.56 1.61
N MET A 45 1.67 -15.65 1.68
CA MET A 45 2.57 -15.09 0.67
C MET A 45 2.35 -15.73 -0.70
N VAL A 46 2.25 -17.05 -0.77
CA VAL A 46 1.96 -17.75 -2.03
C VAL A 46 0.65 -17.26 -2.62
N LEU A 47 -0.44 -17.24 -1.86
CA LEU A 47 -1.75 -16.79 -2.35
C LEU A 47 -1.73 -15.33 -2.81
N LEU A 48 -0.99 -14.45 -2.13
CA LEU A 48 -0.90 -13.03 -2.46
C LEU A 48 -0.07 -12.78 -3.72
N PHE A 49 1.06 -13.47 -3.87
CA PHE A 49 2.00 -13.21 -4.97
C PHE A 49 1.78 -14.11 -6.18
N LEU A 50 1.11 -15.26 -6.05
CA LEU A 50 0.87 -16.20 -7.15
C LEU A 50 0.21 -15.55 -8.37
N PRO A 51 -0.87 -14.75 -8.26
CA PRO A 51 -1.48 -14.11 -9.43
C PRO A 51 -0.51 -13.15 -10.15
N LYS A 52 0.32 -12.42 -9.41
CA LYS A 52 1.32 -11.51 -9.97
C LYS A 52 2.44 -12.26 -10.69
N LEU A 53 2.90 -13.36 -10.11
CA LEU A 53 3.91 -14.23 -10.74
C LEU A 53 3.36 -14.89 -12.01
N LEU A 54 2.13 -15.38 -11.98
CA LEU A 54 1.49 -15.95 -13.18
C LEU A 54 1.32 -14.90 -14.27
N SER A 55 0.95 -13.67 -13.93
CA SER A 55 0.82 -12.58 -14.88
C SER A 55 2.14 -12.26 -15.57
N ILE A 56 3.25 -12.17 -14.82
CA ILE A 56 4.57 -11.89 -15.43
C ILE A 56 5.06 -13.05 -16.29
N ILE A 57 4.84 -14.29 -15.87
CA ILE A 57 5.17 -15.49 -16.66
C ILE A 57 4.38 -15.46 -17.96
N LEU A 58 3.09 -15.13 -17.92
CA LEU A 58 2.25 -15.03 -19.12
C LEU A 58 2.77 -13.97 -20.10
N ILE A 59 3.16 -12.78 -19.58
CA ILE A 59 3.75 -11.70 -20.39
C ILE A 59 5.08 -12.16 -21.01
N TRP A 60 5.91 -12.89 -20.26
CA TRP A 60 7.17 -13.41 -20.79
C TRP A 60 6.96 -14.45 -21.89
N CYS A 61 5.95 -15.30 -21.76
CA CYS A 61 5.62 -16.32 -22.75
C CYS A 61 4.93 -15.75 -24.01
N LYS A 62 4.05 -14.76 -23.84
CA LYS A 62 3.28 -14.19 -24.98
C LYS A 62 4.02 -13.06 -25.71
N GLY A 63 5.01 -12.45 -25.10
CA GLY A 63 5.83 -11.39 -25.66
C GLY A 63 5.85 -10.14 -24.79
N SER A 64 7.03 -9.81 -24.28
CA SER A 64 7.24 -8.67 -23.38
C SER A 64 7.48 -7.34 -24.11
N LYS A 65 7.56 -7.34 -25.46
CA LYS A 65 7.93 -6.15 -26.24
C LYS A 65 6.93 -5.00 -26.08
N GLU A 66 5.64 -5.32 -26.08
CA GLU A 66 4.55 -4.35 -25.93
C GLU A 66 4.48 -3.74 -24.51
N TYR A 67 5.09 -4.40 -23.56
CA TYR A 67 5.19 -3.94 -22.17
C TYR A 67 6.54 -3.25 -21.83
N GLY A 68 7.33 -2.90 -22.85
CA GLY A 68 8.63 -2.26 -22.68
C GLY A 68 9.84 -3.20 -22.58
N GLY A 69 9.63 -4.52 -22.70
CA GLY A 69 10.68 -5.55 -22.66
C GLY A 69 10.83 -6.21 -21.29
N PHE A 70 11.47 -7.39 -21.29
CA PHE A 70 11.60 -8.27 -20.12
C PHE A 70 12.08 -7.58 -18.83
N CYS A 71 13.20 -6.86 -18.88
CA CYS A 71 13.77 -6.20 -17.69
C CYS A 71 12.85 -5.11 -17.12
N ARG A 72 12.18 -4.34 -17.98
CA ARG A 72 11.28 -3.27 -17.54
C ARG A 72 9.99 -3.78 -16.94
N VAL A 73 9.42 -4.84 -17.51
CA VAL A 73 8.25 -5.52 -16.93
C VAL A 73 8.58 -6.07 -15.54
N THR A 74 9.73 -6.72 -15.40
CA THR A 74 10.17 -7.23 -14.08
C THR A 74 10.40 -6.10 -13.08
N LEU A 75 11.04 -5.02 -13.50
CA LEU A 75 11.24 -3.84 -12.66
C LEU A 75 9.90 -3.19 -12.27
N SER A 76 8.97 -3.08 -13.20
CA SER A 76 7.62 -2.57 -12.94
C SER A 76 6.88 -3.42 -11.91
N LEU A 77 6.97 -4.74 -12.00
CA LEU A 77 6.40 -5.64 -11.00
C LEU A 77 7.03 -5.45 -9.62
N LEU A 78 8.36 -5.34 -9.54
CA LEU A 78 9.05 -5.12 -8.27
C LEU A 78 8.64 -3.79 -7.63
N LEU A 79 8.56 -2.73 -8.43
CA LEU A 79 8.08 -1.42 -7.97
C LEU A 79 6.61 -1.48 -7.52
N GLU A 80 5.75 -2.17 -8.28
CA GLU A 80 4.34 -2.36 -7.90
C GLU A 80 4.21 -3.10 -6.55
N VAL A 81 4.99 -4.16 -6.35
CA VAL A 81 5.02 -4.90 -5.08
C VAL A 81 5.49 -3.99 -3.95
N LEU A 82 6.56 -3.24 -4.16
CA LEU A 82 7.08 -2.29 -3.17
C LEU A 82 6.04 -1.24 -2.77
N PHE A 83 5.39 -0.60 -3.76
CA PHE A 83 4.32 0.36 -3.50
C PHE A 83 3.10 -0.30 -2.83
N SER A 84 2.75 -1.51 -3.21
CA SER A 84 1.64 -2.26 -2.59
C SER A 84 1.92 -2.54 -1.11
N VAL A 85 3.13 -2.95 -0.77
CA VAL A 85 3.56 -3.17 0.62
C VAL A 85 3.56 -1.86 1.40
N LEU A 86 4.10 -0.79 0.80
CA LEU A 86 4.15 0.53 1.43
C LEU A 86 2.75 1.11 1.66
N LEU A 87 1.80 0.89 0.76
CA LEU A 87 0.44 1.42 0.89
C LEU A 87 -0.51 0.51 1.68
N ALA A 88 -0.16 -0.75 1.91
CA ALA A 88 -1.02 -1.71 2.60
C ALA A 88 -1.47 -1.24 4.00
N PRO A 89 -0.57 -0.79 4.91
CA PRO A 89 -0.99 -0.32 6.24
C PRO A 89 -1.88 0.91 6.18
N VAL A 90 -1.63 1.82 5.24
CA VAL A 90 -2.44 3.03 5.02
C VAL A 90 -3.86 2.63 4.59
N ARG A 91 -4.00 1.72 3.62
CA ARG A 91 -5.30 1.20 3.17
C ARG A 91 -6.02 0.46 4.28
N MET A 92 -5.32 -0.34 5.06
CA MET A 92 -5.93 -1.04 6.21
C MET A 92 -6.56 -0.08 7.20
N LEU A 93 -5.90 1.05 7.52
CA LEU A 93 -6.48 2.07 8.40
C LEU A 93 -7.72 2.72 7.79
N PHE A 94 -7.70 3.10 6.51
CA PHE A 94 -8.88 3.62 5.84
C PHE A 94 -10.05 2.63 5.88
N HIS A 95 -9.80 1.37 5.53
CA HIS A 95 -10.84 0.34 5.59
C HIS A 95 -11.36 0.12 7.01
N THR A 96 -10.49 0.16 8.01
CA THR A 96 -10.90 0.07 9.41
C THR A 96 -11.84 1.21 9.80
N VAL A 97 -11.49 2.44 9.41
CA VAL A 97 -12.35 3.61 9.65
C VAL A 97 -13.71 3.44 8.96
N PHE A 98 -13.74 3.01 7.69
CA PHE A 98 -15.01 2.77 6.97
C PHE A 98 -15.86 1.70 7.63
N VAL A 99 -15.26 0.58 8.02
CA VAL A 99 -15.98 -0.51 8.70
C VAL A 99 -16.54 -0.05 10.04
N VAL A 100 -15.73 0.63 10.85
CA VAL A 100 -16.17 1.17 12.15
C VAL A 100 -17.29 2.20 11.95
N SER A 101 -17.15 3.11 10.98
CA SER A 101 -18.19 4.10 10.66
C SER A 101 -19.51 3.43 10.26
N ALA A 102 -19.44 2.37 9.45
CA ALA A 102 -20.62 1.61 9.05
C ALA A 102 -21.31 0.92 10.25
N PHE A 103 -20.54 0.33 11.18
CA PHE A 103 -21.07 -0.29 12.40
C PHE A 103 -21.69 0.74 13.36
N LEU A 104 -21.12 1.93 13.43
CA LEU A 104 -21.64 3.02 14.29
C LEU A 104 -22.77 3.81 13.65
N GLY A 105 -23.15 3.49 12.41
CA GLY A 105 -24.17 4.23 11.68
C GLY A 105 -23.75 5.65 11.29
N TRP A 106 -22.44 5.94 11.22
CA TRP A 106 -21.94 7.22 10.76
C TRP A 106 -22.07 7.33 9.26
N GLU A 107 -22.46 8.51 8.81
CA GLU A 107 -22.62 8.77 7.38
C GLU A 107 -21.27 8.78 6.68
N VAL A 108 -21.09 7.91 5.68
CA VAL A 108 -19.91 7.90 4.84
C VAL A 108 -20.19 8.75 3.61
N VAL A 109 -19.61 9.94 3.57
CA VAL A 109 -19.76 10.87 2.45
C VAL A 109 -18.84 10.45 1.32
N TRP A 110 -19.41 10.20 0.14
CA TRP A 110 -18.65 9.93 -1.08
C TRP A 110 -18.37 11.25 -1.81
N ASN A 111 -17.12 11.70 -1.75
CA ASN A 111 -16.68 12.85 -2.53
C ASN A 111 -16.32 12.41 -3.95
N SER A 112 -16.83 13.12 -4.96
CA SER A 112 -16.44 12.89 -6.35
C SER A 112 -14.93 13.09 -6.50
N PRO A 113 -14.22 12.20 -7.24
CA PRO A 113 -12.82 12.43 -7.54
C PRO A 113 -12.65 13.72 -8.34
N GLN A 114 -11.60 14.47 -8.05
CA GLN A 114 -11.22 15.64 -8.83
C GLN A 114 -10.96 15.20 -10.29
N ARG A 115 -11.53 15.92 -11.23
CA ARG A 115 -11.42 15.65 -12.67
C ARG A 115 -10.30 16.43 -13.34
N ASP A 116 -9.78 17.44 -12.64
CA ASP A 116 -8.70 18.28 -13.12
C ASP A 116 -7.34 17.59 -12.84
N ASP A 117 -6.37 17.88 -13.73
CA ASP A 117 -5.00 17.33 -13.68
C ASP A 117 -4.18 17.90 -12.49
N ASP A 118 -4.86 18.43 -11.49
CA ASP A 118 -4.24 19.06 -10.33
C ASP A 118 -3.68 18.00 -9.38
N SER A 119 -2.40 18.12 -9.10
CA SER A 119 -1.73 17.30 -8.09
C SER A 119 -2.25 17.63 -6.69
N THR A 120 -2.43 16.62 -5.86
CA THR A 120 -2.85 16.80 -4.46
C THR A 120 -1.92 17.80 -3.76
N PRO A 121 -2.42 18.94 -3.25
CA PRO A 121 -1.60 19.90 -2.52
C PRO A 121 -1.16 19.32 -1.17
N TRP A 122 -0.02 19.78 -0.68
CA TRP A 122 0.53 19.30 0.59
C TRP A 122 -0.43 19.47 1.76
N SER A 123 -1.15 20.57 1.82
CA SER A 123 -2.15 20.85 2.86
C SER A 123 -3.25 19.78 2.91
N GLU A 124 -3.78 19.40 1.76
CA GLU A 124 -4.79 18.36 1.66
C GLU A 124 -4.23 16.97 2.03
N ALA A 125 -3.01 16.66 1.56
CA ALA A 125 -2.34 15.41 1.90
C ALA A 125 -2.13 15.28 3.42
N PHE A 126 -1.67 16.33 4.10
CA PHE A 126 -1.51 16.32 5.54
C PHE A 126 -2.85 16.28 6.29
N MET A 127 -3.89 16.95 5.79
CA MET A 127 -5.22 16.84 6.39
C MET A 127 -5.79 15.41 6.26
N ARG A 128 -5.62 14.77 5.11
CA ARG A 128 -6.17 13.44 4.83
C ARG A 128 -5.36 12.32 5.52
N HIS A 129 -4.04 12.45 5.57
CA HIS A 129 -3.13 11.44 6.12
C HIS A 129 -2.53 11.80 7.49
N GLY A 130 -2.92 12.95 8.07
CA GLY A 130 -2.36 13.43 9.34
C GLY A 130 -2.59 12.47 10.52
N SER A 131 -3.77 11.87 10.59
CA SER A 131 -4.06 10.86 11.63
C SER A 131 -3.18 9.62 11.51
N GLN A 132 -2.87 9.18 10.30
CA GLN A 132 -1.99 8.04 10.02
C GLN A 132 -0.54 8.38 10.36
N LEU A 133 -0.09 9.57 9.96
CA LEU A 133 1.23 10.09 10.31
C LEU A 133 1.40 10.16 11.83
N LEU A 134 0.43 10.76 12.53
CA LEU A 134 0.47 10.87 13.99
C LEU A 134 0.48 9.48 14.65
N LEU A 135 -0.36 8.56 14.20
CA LEU A 135 -0.39 7.20 14.70
C LEU A 135 0.97 6.51 14.49
N GLY A 136 1.57 6.65 13.31
CA GLY A 136 2.90 6.11 13.01
C GLY A 136 3.98 6.66 13.93
N LEU A 137 3.99 7.98 14.18
CA LEU A 137 4.95 8.63 15.08
C LEU A 137 4.77 8.18 16.54
N VAL A 138 3.54 8.19 17.05
CA VAL A 138 3.25 7.75 18.42
C VAL A 138 3.67 6.29 18.60
N TRP A 139 3.40 5.43 17.60
CA TRP A 139 3.79 4.03 17.66
C TRP A 139 5.31 3.85 17.59
N ALA A 140 6.01 4.63 16.73
CA ALA A 140 7.46 4.60 16.63
C ALA A 140 8.11 4.96 17.97
N VAL A 141 7.68 6.07 18.59
CA VAL A 141 8.22 6.54 19.86
C VAL A 141 7.90 5.55 20.99
N GLY A 142 6.67 5.08 21.08
CA GLY A 142 6.26 4.12 22.10
C GLY A 142 7.04 2.80 22.01
N MET A 143 7.23 2.28 20.81
CA MET A 143 8.01 1.04 20.61
C MET A 143 9.50 1.23 20.81
N ALA A 144 10.06 2.37 20.42
CA ALA A 144 11.46 2.68 20.68
C ALA A 144 11.74 2.75 22.19
N TRP A 145 10.77 3.21 22.98
CA TRP A 145 10.88 3.27 24.44
C TRP A 145 10.72 1.91 25.12
N LEU A 146 9.84 1.03 24.58
CA LEU A 146 9.57 -0.29 25.16
C LEU A 146 10.61 -1.33 24.73
N ASP A 147 10.83 -1.50 23.44
CA ASP A 147 11.76 -2.47 22.86
C ASP A 147 12.16 -2.07 21.44
N LEU A 148 13.41 -1.64 21.30
CA LEU A 148 13.98 -1.23 20.02
C LEU A 148 14.04 -2.38 19.01
N ARG A 149 14.23 -3.63 19.48
CA ARG A 149 14.27 -4.80 18.58
C ARG A 149 12.91 -5.07 17.95
N PHE A 150 11.85 -4.90 18.72
CA PHE A 150 10.48 -5.03 18.25
C PHE A 150 10.12 -3.92 17.25
N LEU A 151 10.66 -2.71 17.42
CA LEU A 151 10.48 -1.63 16.47
C LEU A 151 11.00 -2.01 15.06
N PHE A 152 12.11 -2.74 14.95
CA PHE A 152 12.61 -3.21 13.65
C PHE A 152 11.61 -4.12 12.92
N TRP A 153 10.89 -4.96 13.64
CA TRP A 153 9.85 -5.80 13.04
C TRP A 153 8.63 -4.98 12.58
N LEU A 154 8.32 -3.90 13.29
CA LEU A 154 7.24 -2.99 12.93
C LEU A 154 7.66 -1.90 11.95
N ALA A 155 8.95 -1.75 11.68
CA ALA A 155 9.49 -0.68 10.84
C ALA A 155 8.77 -0.53 9.48
N PRO A 156 8.47 -1.58 8.71
CA PRO A 156 7.78 -1.43 7.43
C PRO A 156 6.40 -0.78 7.58
N ILE A 157 5.68 -1.08 8.66
CA ILE A 157 4.34 -0.56 8.92
C ILE A 157 4.42 0.88 9.39
N VAL A 158 5.27 1.15 10.38
CA VAL A 158 5.47 2.49 10.95
C VAL A 158 5.98 3.45 9.87
N PHE A 159 6.96 3.03 9.08
CA PHE A 159 7.51 3.80 7.99
C PHE A 159 6.46 4.12 6.92
N SER A 160 5.62 3.15 6.57
CA SER A 160 4.50 3.33 5.66
C SER A 160 3.53 4.42 6.14
N LEU A 161 3.15 4.40 7.41
CA LEU A 161 2.23 5.38 8.00
C LEU A 161 2.84 6.78 8.03
N ILE A 162 4.11 6.90 8.41
CA ILE A 162 4.83 8.17 8.44
C ILE A 162 4.98 8.76 7.04
N LEU A 163 5.26 7.94 6.04
CA LEU A 163 5.43 8.37 4.64
C LEU A 163 4.12 8.60 3.90
N SER A 164 2.97 8.24 4.48
CA SER A 164 1.68 8.29 3.76
C SER A 164 1.36 9.64 3.08
N PRO A 165 1.56 10.84 3.68
CA PRO A 165 1.28 12.09 2.99
C PRO A 165 2.26 12.35 1.85
N PHE A 166 3.54 11.99 2.02
CA PHE A 166 4.55 12.16 0.98
C PHE A 166 4.28 11.28 -0.24
N VAL A 167 3.93 10.01 0.00
CA VAL A 167 3.57 9.08 -1.07
C VAL A 167 2.33 9.57 -1.81
N SER A 168 1.31 10.08 -1.08
CA SER A 168 0.11 10.64 -1.68
C SER A 168 0.41 11.80 -2.63
N VAL A 169 1.21 12.78 -2.20
CA VAL A 169 1.60 13.93 -3.03
C VAL A 169 2.45 13.51 -4.23
N ILE A 170 3.43 12.62 -4.03
CA ILE A 170 4.32 12.22 -5.12
C ILE A 170 3.57 11.40 -6.17
N SER A 171 2.72 10.47 -5.74
CA SER A 171 1.96 9.60 -6.64
C SER A 171 0.85 10.32 -7.40
N SER A 172 0.34 11.45 -6.88
CA SER A 172 -0.68 12.26 -7.58
C SER A 172 -0.12 13.14 -8.71
N ARG A 173 1.21 13.33 -8.76
CA ARG A 173 1.82 14.21 -9.77
C ARG A 173 1.85 13.57 -11.15
N SER A 174 1.20 14.21 -12.13
CA SER A 174 1.22 13.81 -13.54
C SER A 174 2.65 13.74 -14.12
N THR A 175 3.54 14.63 -13.65
CA THR A 175 4.97 14.65 -14.05
C THR A 175 5.71 13.37 -13.67
N VAL A 176 5.37 12.73 -12.55
CA VAL A 176 5.95 11.45 -12.13
C VAL A 176 5.45 10.33 -13.05
N GLY A 177 4.15 10.30 -13.36
CA GLY A 177 3.56 9.36 -14.31
C GLY A 177 4.21 9.47 -15.70
N LEU A 178 4.38 10.70 -16.22
CA LEU A 178 5.04 10.93 -17.51
C LEU A 178 6.52 10.51 -17.52
N ARG A 179 7.23 10.67 -16.40
CA ARG A 179 8.62 10.18 -16.28
C ARG A 179 8.68 8.66 -16.31
N THR A 180 7.79 7.95 -15.57
CA THR A 180 7.75 6.50 -15.56
C THR A 180 7.41 5.96 -16.96
N LYS A 181 6.51 6.61 -17.67
CA LYS A 181 6.19 6.30 -19.06
C LYS A 181 7.41 6.49 -19.99
N ARG A 182 8.18 7.58 -19.85
CA ARG A 182 9.43 7.78 -20.62
C ARG A 182 10.46 6.69 -20.37
N TRP A 183 10.54 6.16 -19.15
CA TRP A 183 11.40 5.03 -18.80
C TRP A 183 10.83 3.69 -19.25
N LYS A 184 9.64 3.71 -19.88
CA LYS A 184 8.89 2.52 -20.30
C LYS A 184 8.59 1.57 -19.14
N LEU A 185 8.30 2.12 -17.95
CA LEU A 185 7.82 1.41 -16.79
C LEU A 185 6.29 1.49 -16.73
N PHE A 186 5.65 0.42 -16.27
CA PHE A 186 4.19 0.28 -16.16
C PHE A 186 3.45 0.47 -17.51
N LEU A 187 4.14 0.20 -18.61
CA LEU A 187 3.55 0.29 -19.95
C LEU A 187 2.53 -0.80 -20.17
N ILE A 188 1.44 -0.44 -20.84
CA ILE A 188 0.41 -1.35 -21.33
C ILE A 188 0.39 -1.34 -22.87
N PRO A 189 -0.08 -2.41 -23.53
CA PRO A 189 -0.12 -2.51 -25.00
C PRO A 189 -0.86 -1.37 -25.67
N GLU A 190 -1.93 -0.87 -25.04
CA GLU A 190 -2.77 0.21 -25.55
C GLU A 190 -2.02 1.55 -25.66
N GLU A 191 -0.90 1.71 -24.97
CA GLU A 191 -0.04 2.90 -25.12
C GLU A 191 0.84 2.86 -26.37
N TYR A 192 1.06 1.68 -26.95
CA TYR A 192 1.76 1.50 -28.23
C TYR A 192 0.79 1.47 -29.40
N SER A 193 -0.36 0.83 -29.20
CA SER A 193 -1.37 0.60 -30.21
C SER A 193 -2.73 0.98 -29.62
N PRO A 194 -3.02 2.30 -29.52
CA PRO A 194 -4.26 2.75 -28.93
C PRO A 194 -5.46 2.24 -29.74
N PRO A 195 -6.51 1.75 -29.06
CA PRO A 195 -7.75 1.36 -29.74
C PRO A 195 -8.35 2.55 -30.49
N GLN A 196 -9.05 2.26 -31.62
CA GLN A 196 -9.61 3.28 -32.49
C GLN A 196 -10.44 4.32 -31.74
N VAL A 197 -11.21 3.88 -30.75
CA VAL A 197 -12.04 4.76 -29.91
C VAL A 197 -11.23 5.85 -29.19
N LEU A 198 -10.03 5.52 -28.70
CA LEU A 198 -9.17 6.51 -28.04
C LEU A 198 -8.59 7.50 -29.06
N VAL A 199 -8.18 7.02 -30.25
CA VAL A 199 -7.69 7.87 -31.33
C VAL A 199 -8.77 8.85 -31.80
N ASP A 200 -10.00 8.36 -31.96
CA ASP A 200 -11.14 9.20 -32.34
C ASP A 200 -11.44 10.23 -31.25
N THR A 201 -11.40 9.82 -29.96
CA THR A 201 -11.64 10.73 -28.83
C THR A 201 -10.61 11.84 -28.80
N ASP A 202 -9.33 11.52 -28.94
CA ASP A 202 -8.26 12.52 -28.97
C ASP A 202 -8.42 13.49 -30.14
N THR A 203 -8.81 12.98 -31.30
CA THR A 203 -9.08 13.80 -32.49
C THR A 203 -10.25 14.77 -32.26
N TYR A 204 -11.34 14.30 -31.61
CA TYR A 204 -12.48 15.16 -31.26
C TYR A 204 -12.10 16.22 -30.21
N LEU A 205 -11.31 15.85 -29.22
CA LEU A 205 -10.83 16.79 -28.20
C LEU A 205 -9.96 17.89 -28.80
N GLU A 206 -9.03 17.53 -29.71
CA GLU A 206 -8.21 18.50 -30.42
C GLU A 206 -9.02 19.44 -31.31
N GLN A 207 -10.01 18.90 -32.02
CA GLN A 207 -10.92 19.70 -32.85
C GLN A 207 -11.73 20.70 -32.03
N ASN A 208 -12.30 20.23 -30.91
CA ASN A 208 -13.06 21.11 -30.01
C ASN A 208 -12.17 22.18 -29.38
N ARG A 209 -10.95 21.83 -28.96
CA ARG A 209 -9.99 22.79 -28.39
C ARG A 209 -9.64 23.88 -29.42
N LYS A 210 -9.45 23.53 -30.67
CA LYS A 210 -9.20 24.52 -31.76
C LYS A 210 -10.42 25.42 -31.95
N ARG A 211 -11.65 24.87 -32.01
CA ARG A 211 -12.87 25.67 -32.11
C ARG A 211 -13.03 26.65 -30.95
N THR A 212 -12.80 26.21 -29.71
CA THR A 212 -12.90 27.07 -28.53
C THR A 212 -11.87 28.21 -28.55
N LEU A 213 -10.70 27.97 -29.15
CA LEU A 213 -9.68 29.00 -29.32
C LEU A 213 -10.02 29.99 -30.45
N ASP A 214 -10.70 29.51 -31.52
CA ASP A 214 -11.11 30.33 -32.65
C ASP A 214 -12.38 31.14 -32.34
N ASP A 215 -13.29 30.59 -31.51
CA ASP A 215 -14.55 31.26 -31.12
C ASP A 215 -14.41 32.16 -29.87
N GLY A 216 -13.22 32.18 -29.22
CA GLY A 216 -12.96 32.86 -27.95
C GLY A 216 -12.49 34.32 -28.06
N PHE A 217 -12.69 34.97 -29.23
CA PHE A 217 -12.49 36.42 -29.43
C PHE A 217 -13.63 37.02 -30.20
#